data_851c9948cf56380e3f62e560cd47fb37
#
_entry.id   851c9948cf56380e3f62e560cd47fb37
#
_cell.length_a   1.000
_cell.length_b   1.000
_cell.length_c   1.000
_cell.angle_alpha   90.00
_cell.angle_beta   90.00
_cell.angle_gamma   90.00
#
_symmetry.space_group_name_H-M   'P 1'
#
loop_
_entity.id
_entity.type
_entity.pdbx_description
1 polymer ?
#
loop_
_entity_poly.entity_id
_entity_poly.type
_entity_poly.pdbx_seq_one_letter_code
_entity_poly.pdbx_strand_id
1 'polypeptide(L)'
;MANIKQTVKLGVFTLAIMNVTAVVSLRGLPAEAVYGMSSAFYYLFAAIVFLIPTSLVAAELAAMFQDKQGGVFRWVGEAYGKKLGFLAIWVQWIESTIWYPTVLTFGAVSIAFIGMNDVHDMSLANNKYYSLVVVLIIYWLATFISMKGMSWVGKVAKVGGLVGTIIPAALLIILGIIYLATGGHSNLNFHSSFFPDLTNFDNVVLAASIFLFYAGMEMGGIHVKDVNNPSKNYPKAVFIGAAITVIIFVLGTFSLGIIIPAKDISLTQSLLVGFDNYFHYIRASWLSPIIAIALAFGVLAGVLTWVAGPSKGIFAVGKAGYMPPFFQKTNKLGVQKNILYVQGGAVTVLSLLFVVMPSVQSFYQILSQLTVVLYLIMYMLMFSGAIVLRYKMKKLNRPFRIGKNGNGLMWLIGGLGFCGSLLAFVLSFIPPSQISTGSNTVWFSVLIIGALIVVIAPFIIYASKKPSWVDPNSSFEPFHWEEQPAVQTAGKSATNMATGSATASSNGTSNSATSGNTAKDTTNIPKG
;
A
#
# COMPACT_ATOMS: atom_id res chain seq x y z
N MET A 1 5.60 -31.69 -21.36
CA MET A 1 5.08 -31.70 -19.96
C MET A 1 5.74 -30.54 -19.21
N ALA A 2 5.03 -29.44 -19.02
CA ALA A 2 5.56 -28.30 -18.27
C ALA A 2 5.63 -28.67 -16.79
N ASN A 3 6.80 -28.61 -16.21
CA ASN A 3 7.03 -28.74 -14.78
C ASN A 3 6.15 -27.70 -14.05
N ILE A 4 5.06 -28.13 -13.46
CA ILE A 4 4.28 -27.34 -12.51
C ILE A 4 5.21 -27.18 -11.30
N LYS A 5 5.89 -26.04 -11.22
CA LYS A 5 6.58 -25.64 -9.99
C LYS A 5 5.53 -25.66 -8.89
N GLN A 6 5.61 -26.61 -7.98
CA GLN A 6 4.86 -26.59 -6.74
C GLN A 6 5.11 -25.23 -6.09
N THR A 7 4.08 -24.39 -6.06
CA THR A 7 4.12 -23.11 -5.36
C THR A 7 4.26 -23.40 -3.88
N VAL A 8 5.43 -23.09 -3.33
CA VAL A 8 5.68 -23.23 -1.88
C VAL A 8 4.67 -22.37 -1.14
N LYS A 9 3.79 -22.99 -0.38
CA LYS A 9 2.79 -22.30 0.42
C LYS A 9 3.43 -21.52 1.56
N LEU A 10 3.02 -20.27 1.74
CA LEU A 10 3.52 -19.39 2.79
C LEU A 10 3.02 -19.83 4.18
N GLY A 11 3.95 -19.95 5.12
CA GLY A 11 3.65 -20.15 6.53
C GLY A 11 3.25 -18.85 7.23
N VAL A 12 2.64 -18.98 8.42
CA VAL A 12 2.17 -17.84 9.24
C VAL A 12 3.29 -16.83 9.52
N PHE A 13 4.45 -17.33 9.98
CA PHE A 13 5.56 -16.45 10.35
C PHE A 13 6.17 -15.73 9.13
N THR A 14 6.33 -16.43 8.02
CA THR A 14 6.84 -15.82 6.78
C THR A 14 5.92 -14.67 6.32
N LEU A 15 4.60 -14.91 6.33
CA LEU A 15 3.63 -13.88 5.96
C LEU A 15 3.63 -12.71 6.96
N ALA A 16 3.78 -12.98 8.26
CA ALA A 16 3.88 -11.93 9.27
C ALA A 16 5.10 -11.02 9.04
N ILE A 17 6.28 -11.62 8.77
CA ILE A 17 7.49 -10.84 8.45
C ILE A 17 7.34 -10.06 7.14
N MET A 18 6.71 -10.65 6.12
CA MET A 18 6.42 -9.92 4.88
C MET A 18 5.53 -8.68 5.13
N ASN A 19 4.50 -8.81 5.98
CA ASN A 19 3.66 -7.70 6.36
C ASN A 19 4.46 -6.63 7.13
N VAL A 20 5.29 -7.04 8.08
CA VAL A 20 6.17 -6.11 8.84
C VAL A 20 7.08 -5.34 7.90
N THR A 21 7.76 -6.01 6.96
CA THR A 21 8.69 -5.34 6.03
C THR A 21 7.99 -4.44 5.00
N ALA A 22 6.71 -4.67 4.74
CA ALA A 22 5.93 -3.80 3.84
C ALA A 22 5.51 -2.48 4.51
N VAL A 23 5.35 -2.48 5.83
CA VAL A 23 4.78 -1.37 6.62
C VAL A 23 5.85 -0.63 7.40
N VAL A 24 6.77 -1.34 8.08
CA VAL A 24 7.73 -0.70 8.98
C VAL A 24 8.70 0.20 8.22
N SER A 25 8.67 1.48 8.56
CA SER A 25 9.63 2.48 8.09
C SER A 25 10.11 3.31 9.28
N LEU A 26 11.39 3.19 9.61
CA LEU A 26 11.98 3.82 10.79
C LEU A 26 12.00 5.36 10.71
N ARG A 27 11.85 5.92 9.51
CA ARG A 27 11.79 7.37 9.27
C ARG A 27 10.65 8.08 10.02
N GLY A 28 9.62 7.33 10.44
CA GLY A 28 8.47 7.88 11.17
C GLY A 28 8.70 8.03 12.67
N LEU A 29 9.68 7.32 13.24
CA LEU A 29 9.90 7.32 14.69
C LEU A 29 10.16 8.70 15.30
N PRO A 30 10.92 9.62 14.66
CA PRO A 30 11.14 10.95 15.20
C PRO A 30 9.86 11.78 15.40
N ALA A 31 8.91 11.69 14.47
CA ALA A 31 7.66 12.45 14.56
C ALA A 31 6.88 12.11 15.84
N GLU A 32 6.87 10.84 16.21
CA GLU A 32 6.13 10.37 17.37
C GLU A 32 6.92 10.46 18.67
N ALA A 33 8.24 10.57 18.60
CA ALA A 33 9.09 10.73 19.80
C ALA A 33 8.84 12.07 20.51
N VAL A 34 8.33 13.07 19.79
CA VAL A 34 7.90 14.37 20.37
C VAL A 34 6.81 14.19 21.44
N TYR A 35 5.96 13.16 21.30
CA TYR A 35 4.86 12.88 22.24
C TYR A 35 5.28 12.09 23.49
N GLY A 36 6.53 11.66 23.59
CA GLY A 36 7.01 10.89 24.73
C GLY A 36 6.18 9.62 24.97
N MET A 37 5.72 9.39 26.22
CA MET A 37 4.96 8.17 26.59
C MET A 37 3.60 8.06 25.87
N SER A 38 2.95 9.15 25.55
CA SER A 38 1.65 9.12 24.86
C SER A 38 1.75 8.65 23.39
N SER A 39 2.94 8.60 22.81
CA SER A 39 3.15 7.99 21.50
C SER A 39 2.69 6.53 21.45
N ALA A 40 2.87 5.78 22.54
CA ALA A 40 2.39 4.40 22.63
C ALA A 40 0.86 4.30 22.52
N PHE A 41 0.12 5.22 23.13
CA PHE A 41 -1.33 5.30 22.97
C PHE A 41 -1.72 5.51 21.51
N TYR A 42 -1.09 6.47 20.84
CA TYR A 42 -1.39 6.76 19.43
C TYR A 42 -1.09 5.58 18.51
N TYR A 43 0.03 4.89 18.71
CA TYR A 43 0.35 3.68 17.95
C TYR A 43 -0.66 2.55 18.18
N LEU A 44 -1.06 2.29 19.43
CA LEU A 44 -2.05 1.26 19.75
C LEU A 44 -3.42 1.62 19.20
N PHE A 45 -3.85 2.87 19.36
CA PHE A 45 -5.12 3.35 18.81
C PHE A 45 -5.16 3.17 17.29
N ALA A 46 -4.16 3.70 16.57
CA ALA A 46 -4.09 3.57 15.12
C ALA A 46 -3.98 2.10 14.66
N ALA A 47 -3.32 1.23 15.43
CA ALA A 47 -3.27 -0.20 15.12
C ALA A 47 -4.66 -0.84 15.17
N ILE A 48 -5.46 -0.52 16.19
CA ILE A 48 -6.82 -1.05 16.37
C ILE A 48 -7.77 -0.51 15.30
N VAL A 49 -7.73 0.80 15.03
CA VAL A 49 -8.72 1.44 14.15
C VAL A 49 -8.30 1.44 12.68
N PHE A 50 -7.04 1.15 12.36
CA PHE A 50 -6.55 1.23 10.98
C PHE A 50 -5.68 0.05 10.54
N LEU A 51 -4.57 -0.27 11.22
CA LEU A 51 -3.62 -1.29 10.79
C LEU A 51 -4.26 -2.68 10.66
N ILE A 52 -4.96 -3.14 11.71
CA ILE A 52 -5.65 -4.43 11.74
C ILE A 52 -6.84 -4.45 10.77
N PRO A 53 -7.75 -3.45 10.78
CA PRO A 53 -8.82 -3.36 9.79
C PRO A 53 -8.34 -3.40 8.34
N THR A 54 -7.31 -2.62 7.99
CA THR A 54 -6.75 -2.59 6.64
C THR A 54 -6.31 -3.97 6.19
N SER A 55 -5.53 -4.65 7.01
CA SER A 55 -5.02 -5.99 6.68
C SER A 55 -6.11 -7.02 6.48
N LEU A 56 -7.10 -7.05 7.38
CA LEU A 56 -8.19 -8.03 7.32
C LEU A 56 -9.12 -7.76 6.12
N VAL A 57 -9.48 -6.49 5.89
CA VAL A 57 -10.35 -6.11 4.78
C VAL A 57 -9.66 -6.35 3.43
N ALA A 58 -8.40 -5.94 3.29
CA ALA A 58 -7.63 -6.21 2.08
C ALA A 58 -7.47 -7.70 1.80
N ALA A 59 -7.29 -8.52 2.83
CA ALA A 59 -7.23 -9.97 2.69
C ALA A 59 -8.53 -10.57 2.16
N GLU A 60 -9.68 -10.14 2.67
CA GLU A 60 -10.97 -10.62 2.17
C GLU A 60 -11.19 -10.21 0.70
N LEU A 61 -10.91 -8.95 0.36
CA LEU A 61 -11.03 -8.45 -1.00
C LEU A 61 -10.07 -9.17 -1.96
N ALA A 62 -8.82 -9.35 -1.57
CA ALA A 62 -7.85 -10.09 -2.37
C ALA A 62 -8.24 -11.56 -2.56
N ALA A 63 -8.79 -12.20 -1.53
CA ALA A 63 -9.28 -13.58 -1.61
C ALA A 63 -10.49 -13.71 -2.53
N MET A 64 -11.40 -12.73 -2.54
CA MET A 64 -12.56 -12.71 -3.43
C MET A 64 -12.19 -12.61 -4.91
N PHE A 65 -11.17 -11.84 -5.23
CA PHE A 65 -10.76 -11.51 -6.59
C PHE A 65 -9.35 -12.00 -6.93
N GLN A 66 -8.95 -13.13 -6.34
CA GLN A 66 -7.58 -13.66 -6.47
C GLN A 66 -7.15 -13.94 -7.91
N ASP A 67 -8.11 -14.29 -8.79
CA ASP A 67 -7.87 -14.63 -10.19
C ASP A 67 -8.03 -13.41 -11.12
N LYS A 68 -8.46 -12.25 -10.58
CA LYS A 68 -8.70 -11.03 -11.34
C LYS A 68 -7.56 -10.03 -11.14
N GLN A 69 -7.23 -9.28 -12.19
CA GLN A 69 -6.21 -8.23 -12.13
C GLN A 69 -6.80 -6.90 -11.63
N GLY A 70 -5.95 -6.03 -11.09
CA GLY A 70 -6.29 -4.64 -10.80
C GLY A 70 -6.27 -4.21 -9.32
N GLY A 71 -6.17 -5.15 -8.35
CA GLY A 71 -6.10 -4.80 -6.93
C GLY A 71 -7.23 -3.85 -6.50
N VAL A 72 -6.89 -2.70 -5.91
CA VAL A 72 -7.83 -1.68 -5.43
C VAL A 72 -8.78 -1.20 -6.54
N PHE A 73 -8.30 -1.08 -7.80
CA PHE A 73 -9.15 -0.77 -8.95
C PHE A 73 -10.29 -1.76 -9.10
N ARG A 74 -9.98 -3.07 -8.99
CA ARG A 74 -10.97 -4.14 -9.06
C ARG A 74 -11.92 -4.08 -7.86
N TRP A 75 -11.40 -3.99 -6.66
CA TRP A 75 -12.18 -4.05 -5.42
C TRP A 75 -13.23 -2.94 -5.34
N VAL A 76 -12.79 -1.69 -5.57
CA VAL A 76 -13.66 -0.53 -5.55
C VAL A 76 -14.56 -0.48 -6.78
N GLY A 77 -14.07 -0.90 -7.95
CA GLY A 77 -14.84 -0.96 -9.18
C GLY A 77 -16.00 -1.95 -9.14
N GLU A 78 -15.82 -3.11 -8.50
CA GLU A 78 -16.90 -4.08 -8.27
C GLU A 78 -17.96 -3.53 -7.29
N ALA A 79 -17.54 -2.74 -6.30
CA ALA A 79 -18.47 -2.14 -5.33
C ALA A 79 -19.27 -0.97 -5.92
N TYR A 80 -18.60 -0.06 -6.62
CA TYR A 80 -19.12 1.27 -6.95
C TYR A 80 -19.10 1.62 -8.44
N GLY A 81 -18.53 0.76 -9.27
CA GLY A 81 -18.43 0.99 -10.71
C GLY A 81 -17.10 1.62 -11.15
N LYS A 82 -16.92 1.70 -12.47
CA LYS A 82 -15.66 2.04 -13.15
C LYS A 82 -15.01 3.33 -12.70
N LYS A 83 -15.81 4.40 -12.51
CA LYS A 83 -15.30 5.74 -12.19
C LYS A 83 -14.64 5.77 -10.80
N LEU A 84 -15.30 5.20 -9.78
CA LEU A 84 -14.75 5.16 -8.42
C LEU A 84 -13.62 4.13 -8.30
N GLY A 85 -13.68 3.01 -9.04
CA GLY A 85 -12.54 2.10 -9.16
C GLY A 85 -11.32 2.80 -9.73
N PHE A 86 -11.49 3.56 -10.81
CA PHE A 86 -10.39 4.35 -11.38
C PHE A 86 -9.89 5.42 -10.40
N LEU A 87 -10.77 6.15 -9.72
CA LEU A 87 -10.37 7.10 -8.68
C LEU A 87 -9.49 6.42 -7.61
N ALA A 88 -9.90 5.27 -7.09
CA ALA A 88 -9.19 4.60 -6.00
C ALA A 88 -7.74 4.24 -6.36
N ILE A 89 -7.52 3.63 -7.53
CA ILE A 89 -6.16 3.30 -7.97
C ILE A 89 -5.36 4.52 -8.43
N TRP A 90 -6.04 5.55 -8.96
CA TRP A 90 -5.41 6.80 -9.36
C TRP A 90 -4.85 7.53 -8.14
N VAL A 91 -5.65 7.70 -7.09
CA VAL A 91 -5.15 8.36 -5.86
C VAL A 91 -4.05 7.54 -5.20
N GLN A 92 -4.12 6.20 -5.22
CA GLN A 92 -3.05 5.33 -4.71
C GLN A 92 -1.74 5.49 -5.51
N TRP A 93 -1.80 5.65 -6.82
CA TRP A 93 -0.62 5.85 -7.65
C TRP A 93 -0.03 7.25 -7.50
N ILE A 94 -0.87 8.29 -7.43
CA ILE A 94 -0.41 9.67 -7.26
C ILE A 94 0.14 9.89 -5.84
N GLU A 95 -0.54 9.34 -4.79
CA GLU A 95 -0.02 9.46 -3.44
C GLU A 95 1.37 8.82 -3.30
N SER A 96 1.57 7.63 -3.89
CA SER A 96 2.88 6.99 -3.94
C SER A 96 3.90 7.85 -4.68
N THR A 97 3.48 8.52 -5.77
CA THR A 97 4.34 9.43 -6.53
C THR A 97 4.78 10.64 -5.69
N ILE A 98 3.88 11.18 -4.87
CA ILE A 98 4.17 12.28 -3.93
C ILE A 98 5.01 11.78 -2.74
N TRP A 99 4.80 10.54 -2.31
CA TRP A 99 5.52 9.90 -1.21
C TRP A 99 7.01 9.67 -1.53
N TYR A 100 7.38 9.35 -2.79
CA TYR A 100 8.78 9.05 -3.12
C TYR A 100 9.76 10.16 -2.73
N PRO A 101 9.57 11.44 -3.06
CA PRO A 101 10.47 12.49 -2.59
C PRO A 101 10.62 12.52 -1.07
N THR A 102 9.55 12.24 -0.31
CA THR A 102 9.60 12.27 1.15
C THR A 102 10.43 11.12 1.74
N VAL A 103 10.21 9.89 1.27
CA VAL A 103 11.00 8.75 1.75
C VAL A 103 12.45 8.83 1.29
N LEU A 104 12.70 9.35 0.11
CA LEU A 104 14.05 9.53 -0.43
C LEU A 104 14.80 10.67 0.25
N THR A 105 14.10 11.66 0.84
CA THR A 105 14.71 12.65 1.74
C THR A 105 15.42 11.94 2.90
N PHE A 106 14.77 10.97 3.52
CA PHE A 106 15.41 10.16 4.56
C PHE A 106 16.62 9.36 4.03
N GLY A 107 16.55 8.86 2.80
CA GLY A 107 17.70 8.25 2.12
C GLY A 107 18.86 9.22 1.91
N ALA A 108 18.57 10.46 1.51
CA ALA A 108 19.58 11.51 1.33
C ALA A 108 20.22 11.89 2.67
N VAL A 109 19.41 12.05 3.72
CA VAL A 109 19.91 12.28 5.09
C VAL A 109 20.80 11.12 5.53
N SER A 110 20.38 9.87 5.31
CA SER A 110 21.19 8.70 5.68
C SER A 110 22.55 8.71 4.98
N ILE A 111 22.60 9.08 3.69
CA ILE A 111 23.87 9.19 2.96
C ILE A 111 24.75 10.33 3.50
N ALA A 112 24.16 11.45 3.94
CA ALA A 112 24.92 12.56 4.54
C ALA A 112 25.69 12.12 5.80
N PHE A 113 25.09 11.23 6.62
CA PHE A 113 25.68 10.73 7.86
C PHE A 113 26.75 9.62 7.69
N ILE A 114 27.22 9.36 6.47
CA ILE A 114 28.36 8.45 6.22
C ILE A 114 29.70 9.12 6.58
N GLY A 115 29.73 10.47 6.66
CA GLY A 115 30.95 11.25 6.82
C GLY A 115 31.62 11.18 8.21
N MET A 116 30.92 10.70 9.24
CA MET A 116 31.39 10.65 10.66
C MET A 116 31.78 12.03 11.22
N ASN A 117 31.17 13.10 10.72
CA ASN A 117 31.37 14.46 11.20
C ASN A 117 30.00 15.12 11.43
N ASP A 118 29.50 15.06 12.67
CA ASP A 118 28.14 15.44 13.04
C ASP A 118 27.74 16.83 12.53
N VAL A 119 28.62 17.84 12.70
CA VAL A 119 28.34 19.22 12.28
C VAL A 119 28.24 19.32 10.77
N HIS A 120 29.17 18.70 10.04
CA HIS A 120 29.15 18.68 8.58
C HIS A 120 27.97 17.87 8.05
N ASP A 121 27.72 16.70 8.61
CA ASP A 121 26.69 15.74 8.17
C ASP A 121 25.30 16.33 8.39
N MET A 122 25.02 16.97 9.53
CA MET A 122 23.77 17.68 9.78
C MET A 122 23.60 18.89 8.86
N SER A 123 24.67 19.66 8.60
CA SER A 123 24.63 20.76 7.65
C SER A 123 24.33 20.29 6.24
N LEU A 124 24.98 19.19 5.80
CA LEU A 124 24.75 18.59 4.48
C LEU A 124 23.32 18.05 4.35
N ALA A 125 22.82 17.37 5.38
CA ALA A 125 21.44 16.86 5.43
C ALA A 125 20.38 17.97 5.35
N ASN A 126 20.68 19.18 5.83
CA ASN A 126 19.82 20.36 5.73
C ASN A 126 19.96 21.11 4.39
N ASN A 127 20.95 20.75 3.57
CA ASN A 127 21.16 21.40 2.28
C ASN A 127 20.12 20.93 1.26
N LYS A 128 19.28 21.84 0.81
CA LYS A 128 18.18 21.58 -0.14
C LYS A 128 18.67 21.07 -1.49
N TYR A 129 19.78 21.60 -1.99
CA TYR A 129 20.34 21.21 -3.29
C TYR A 129 20.97 19.82 -3.23
N TYR A 130 21.70 19.52 -2.16
CA TYR A 130 22.19 18.16 -1.89
C TYR A 130 21.03 17.16 -1.86
N SER A 131 20.00 17.44 -1.04
CA SER A 131 18.83 16.58 -0.92
C SER A 131 18.14 16.38 -2.26
N LEU A 132 17.93 17.44 -3.06
CA LEU A 132 17.36 17.36 -4.40
C LEU A 132 18.15 16.40 -5.30
N VAL A 133 19.46 16.58 -5.41
CA VAL A 133 20.32 15.79 -6.29
C VAL A 133 20.29 14.31 -5.88
N VAL A 134 20.46 14.03 -4.58
CA VAL A 134 20.51 12.65 -4.07
C VAL A 134 19.15 11.95 -4.24
N VAL A 135 18.05 12.64 -3.94
CA VAL A 135 16.68 12.12 -4.16
C VAL A 135 16.47 11.72 -5.61
N LEU A 136 16.86 12.58 -6.56
CA LEU A 136 16.73 12.28 -7.98
C LEU A 136 17.59 11.10 -8.43
N ILE A 137 18.84 11.03 -7.97
CA ILE A 137 19.74 9.91 -8.30
C ILE A 137 19.15 8.59 -7.80
N ILE A 138 18.73 8.51 -6.54
CA ILE A 138 18.19 7.28 -5.95
C ILE A 138 16.87 6.89 -6.64
N TYR A 139 15.99 7.86 -6.93
CA TYR A 139 14.72 7.58 -7.58
C TYR A 139 14.89 7.02 -9.00
N TRP A 140 15.73 7.65 -9.81
CA TRP A 140 15.97 7.16 -11.17
C TRP A 140 16.71 5.84 -11.18
N LEU A 141 17.64 5.59 -10.23
CA LEU A 141 18.25 4.28 -10.03
C LEU A 141 17.20 3.22 -9.71
N ALA A 142 16.28 3.51 -8.78
CA ALA A 142 15.17 2.60 -8.45
C ALA A 142 14.27 2.34 -9.67
N THR A 143 13.97 3.37 -10.46
CA THR A 143 13.19 3.25 -11.70
C THR A 143 13.87 2.32 -12.71
N PHE A 144 15.18 2.49 -12.95
CA PHE A 144 15.94 1.63 -13.86
C PHE A 144 16.06 0.18 -13.36
N ILE A 145 16.22 -0.02 -12.06
CA ILE A 145 16.20 -1.37 -11.46
C ILE A 145 14.81 -2.00 -11.64
N SER A 146 13.72 -1.24 -11.42
CA SER A 146 12.35 -1.72 -11.62
C SER A 146 12.10 -2.16 -13.06
N MET A 147 12.70 -1.50 -14.05
CA MET A 147 12.60 -1.89 -15.46
C MET A 147 13.28 -3.22 -15.79
N LYS A 148 14.19 -3.71 -14.93
CA LYS A 148 14.77 -5.06 -15.06
C LYS A 148 13.84 -6.18 -14.60
N GLY A 149 12.64 -5.82 -14.10
CA GLY A 149 11.56 -6.77 -13.77
C GLY A 149 11.55 -7.22 -12.31
N MET A 150 10.44 -7.90 -11.96
CA MET A 150 10.09 -8.25 -10.57
C MET A 150 11.12 -9.12 -9.85
N SER A 151 11.91 -9.92 -10.58
CA SER A 151 12.96 -10.76 -9.96
C SER A 151 14.04 -9.91 -9.30
N TRP A 152 14.48 -8.83 -9.95
CA TRP A 152 15.46 -7.90 -9.38
C TRP A 152 14.87 -7.09 -8.23
N VAL A 153 13.66 -6.57 -8.41
CA VAL A 153 12.92 -5.85 -7.35
C VAL A 153 12.82 -6.71 -6.09
N GLY A 154 12.38 -7.97 -6.24
CA GLY A 154 12.21 -8.87 -5.09
C GLY A 154 13.52 -9.22 -4.37
N LYS A 155 14.64 -9.38 -5.10
CA LYS A 155 15.95 -9.63 -4.47
C LYS A 155 16.42 -8.44 -3.62
N VAL A 156 16.36 -7.22 -4.20
CA VAL A 156 16.79 -6.01 -3.50
C VAL A 156 15.87 -5.70 -2.33
N ALA A 157 14.54 -5.83 -2.52
CA ALA A 157 13.55 -5.59 -1.47
C ALA A 157 13.74 -6.53 -0.26
N LYS A 158 14.01 -7.82 -0.50
CA LYS A 158 14.24 -8.80 0.58
C LYS A 158 15.48 -8.45 1.42
N VAL A 159 16.59 -8.19 0.77
CA VAL A 159 17.87 -7.89 1.47
C VAL A 159 17.76 -6.53 2.17
N GLY A 160 17.28 -5.51 1.46
CA GLY A 160 17.17 -4.16 2.01
C GLY A 160 16.14 -4.04 3.14
N GLY A 161 15.02 -4.78 3.07
CA GLY A 161 14.06 -4.84 4.16
C GLY A 161 14.66 -5.43 5.44
N LEU A 162 15.48 -6.48 5.31
CA LEU A 162 16.16 -7.07 6.47
C LEU A 162 17.27 -6.16 7.00
N VAL A 163 18.22 -5.78 6.14
CA VAL A 163 19.43 -5.05 6.54
C VAL A 163 19.15 -3.58 6.83
N GLY A 164 18.23 -2.97 6.09
CA GLY A 164 17.95 -1.53 6.19
C GLY A 164 16.73 -1.18 7.05
N THR A 165 15.98 -2.17 7.55
CA THR A 165 14.80 -1.89 8.39
C THR A 165 14.78 -2.73 9.65
N ILE A 166 14.74 -4.08 9.55
CA ILE A 166 14.54 -4.94 10.72
C ILE A 166 15.77 -4.93 11.63
N ILE A 167 16.98 -5.09 11.07
CA ILE A 167 18.21 -5.08 11.86
C ILE A 167 18.43 -3.70 12.53
N PRO A 168 18.33 -2.55 11.84
CA PRO A 168 18.42 -1.26 12.49
C PRO A 168 17.35 -1.02 13.56
N ALA A 169 16.10 -1.47 13.32
CA ALA A 169 15.04 -1.37 14.33
C ALA A 169 15.38 -2.12 15.62
N ALA A 170 15.79 -3.38 15.48
CA ALA A 170 16.19 -4.19 16.63
C ALA A 170 17.42 -3.59 17.34
N LEU A 171 18.40 -3.14 16.58
CA LEU A 171 19.61 -2.51 17.12
C LEU A 171 19.29 -1.23 17.92
N LEU A 172 18.42 -0.36 17.38
CA LEU A 172 18.00 0.86 18.08
C LEU A 172 17.37 0.55 19.44
N ILE A 173 16.47 -0.45 19.48
CA ILE A 173 15.82 -0.88 20.72
C ILE A 173 16.84 -1.47 21.71
N ILE A 174 17.73 -2.33 21.23
CA ILE A 174 18.78 -2.95 22.06
C ILE A 174 19.70 -1.87 22.65
N LEU A 175 20.12 -0.89 21.84
CA LEU A 175 20.96 0.22 22.29
C LEU A 175 20.26 1.07 23.35
N GLY A 176 18.94 1.35 23.20
CA GLY A 176 18.16 2.02 24.22
C GLY A 176 18.12 1.26 25.54
N ILE A 177 17.95 -0.07 25.49
CA ILE A 177 17.96 -0.94 26.68
C ILE A 177 19.35 -0.95 27.34
N ILE A 178 20.43 -1.11 26.56
CA ILE A 178 21.80 -1.11 27.07
C ILE A 178 22.11 0.24 27.74
N TYR A 179 21.74 1.35 27.09
CA TYR A 179 21.98 2.70 27.63
C TYR A 179 21.35 2.88 29.00
N LEU A 180 20.08 2.50 29.18
CA LEU A 180 19.39 2.57 30.47
C LEU A 180 19.99 1.60 31.48
N ALA A 181 20.29 0.37 31.10
CA ALA A 181 20.84 -0.67 31.98
C ALA A 181 22.24 -0.29 32.52
N THR A 182 22.99 0.51 31.78
CA THR A 182 24.35 0.97 32.17
C THR A 182 24.34 2.34 32.86
N GLY A 183 23.14 2.85 33.22
CA GLY A 183 23.01 4.10 34.01
C GLY A 183 22.94 5.38 33.17
N GLY A 184 22.64 5.27 31.86
CA GLY A 184 22.41 6.43 30.99
C GLY A 184 21.22 7.26 31.45
N HIS A 185 21.32 8.59 31.38
CA HIS A 185 20.22 9.49 31.73
C HIS A 185 19.15 9.54 30.62
N SER A 186 17.90 9.21 30.95
CA SER A 186 16.79 9.26 30.00
C SER A 186 16.21 10.67 29.89
N ASN A 187 16.09 11.17 28.65
CA ASN A 187 15.31 12.38 28.36
C ASN A 187 13.79 12.07 28.29
N LEU A 188 13.42 10.81 28.08
CA LEU A 188 12.03 10.36 28.14
C LEU A 188 11.57 10.29 29.59
N ASN A 189 10.50 11.03 29.91
CA ASN A 189 9.88 10.96 31.24
C ASN A 189 8.90 9.78 31.29
N PHE A 190 9.32 8.65 31.87
CA PHE A 190 8.50 7.47 32.04
C PHE A 190 7.30 7.64 33.00
N HIS A 191 7.26 8.72 33.78
CA HIS A 191 6.14 9.05 34.68
C HIS A 191 5.10 9.95 34.00
N SER A 192 5.34 10.39 32.76
CA SER A 192 4.33 11.15 32.01
C SER A 192 3.14 10.29 31.63
N SER A 193 2.00 10.93 31.37
CA SER A 193 0.76 10.22 31.06
C SER A 193 0.89 9.37 29.79
N PHE A 194 0.39 8.13 29.86
CA PHE A 194 0.15 7.28 28.69
C PHE A 194 -0.96 7.85 27.80
N PHE A 195 -2.00 8.44 28.42
CA PHE A 195 -3.11 9.05 27.67
C PHE A 195 -2.71 10.47 27.26
N PRO A 196 -2.91 10.82 25.95
CA PRO A 196 -2.65 12.18 25.49
C PRO A 196 -3.65 13.18 26.09
N ASP A 197 -3.20 14.41 26.25
CA ASP A 197 -4.09 15.51 26.54
C ASP A 197 -4.85 15.91 25.27
N LEU A 198 -6.11 15.48 25.19
CA LEU A 198 -7.02 15.76 24.07
C LEU A 198 -7.68 17.14 24.16
N THR A 199 -7.42 17.93 25.21
CA THR A 199 -7.98 19.29 25.32
C THR A 199 -7.31 20.26 24.36
N ASN A 200 -6.09 19.97 23.94
CA ASN A 200 -5.36 20.71 22.91
C ASN A 200 -5.19 19.84 21.65
N PHE A 201 -5.97 20.14 20.60
CA PHE A 201 -5.92 19.43 19.33
C PHE A 201 -4.55 19.48 18.65
N ASP A 202 -3.76 20.53 18.90
CA ASP A 202 -2.40 20.66 18.35
C ASP A 202 -1.51 19.46 18.74
N ASN A 203 -1.76 18.88 19.92
CA ASN A 203 -1.04 17.69 20.40
C ASN A 203 -1.40 16.40 19.66
N VAL A 204 -2.47 16.39 18.86
CA VAL A 204 -2.95 15.18 18.19
C VAL A 204 -2.63 15.18 16.69
N VAL A 205 -2.38 16.36 16.13
CA VAL A 205 -2.29 16.54 14.67
C VAL A 205 -1.15 15.75 14.05
N LEU A 206 0.03 15.80 14.65
CA LEU A 206 1.20 15.09 14.12
C LEU A 206 1.00 13.57 14.19
N ALA A 207 0.23 13.07 15.18
CA ALA A 207 -0.10 11.65 15.30
C ALA A 207 -0.93 11.11 14.13
N ALA A 208 -1.59 11.96 13.33
CA ALA A 208 -2.23 11.54 12.09
C ALA A 208 -1.23 10.92 11.09
N SER A 209 0.06 11.25 11.19
CA SER A 209 1.12 10.65 10.38
C SER A 209 1.31 9.15 10.62
N ILE A 210 0.93 8.63 11.79
CA ILE A 210 0.96 7.19 12.10
C ILE A 210 0.15 6.37 11.10
N PHE A 211 -0.98 6.92 10.62
CA PHE A 211 -1.79 6.25 9.62
C PHE A 211 -1.01 6.03 8.31
N LEU A 212 -0.17 6.98 7.90
CA LEU A 212 0.73 6.78 6.77
C LEU A 212 1.78 5.70 7.05
N PHE A 213 2.34 5.68 8.25
CA PHE A 213 3.36 4.68 8.63
C PHE A 213 2.78 3.28 8.80
N TYR A 214 1.46 3.16 9.05
CA TYR A 214 0.73 1.89 9.09
C TYR A 214 0.08 1.52 7.76
N ALA A 215 0.12 2.39 6.75
CA ALA A 215 -0.37 2.10 5.42
C ALA A 215 0.51 1.09 4.67
N GLY A 216 -0.07 0.33 3.74
CA GLY A 216 0.64 -0.67 2.96
C GLY A 216 0.30 -2.13 3.30
N MET A 217 -0.50 -2.37 4.34
CA MET A 217 -0.92 -3.73 4.70
C MET A 217 -1.82 -4.38 3.65
N GLU A 218 -2.50 -3.60 2.82
CA GLU A 218 -3.28 -4.10 1.68
C GLU A 218 -2.39 -4.79 0.63
N MET A 219 -1.12 -4.41 0.56
CA MET A 219 -0.15 -5.10 -0.30
C MET A 219 0.08 -6.56 0.12
N GLY A 220 -0.05 -6.87 1.41
CA GLY A 220 -0.02 -8.24 1.92
C GLY A 220 -1.21 -9.08 1.45
N GLY A 221 -2.36 -8.46 1.17
CA GLY A 221 -3.58 -9.13 0.72
C GLY A 221 -3.42 -9.88 -0.60
N ILE A 222 -2.55 -9.41 -1.49
CA ILE A 222 -2.28 -10.08 -2.78
C ILE A 222 -1.67 -11.49 -2.63
N HIS A 223 -1.07 -11.80 -1.47
CA HIS A 223 -0.46 -13.09 -1.16
C HIS A 223 -1.41 -14.09 -0.51
N VAL A 224 -2.68 -13.74 -0.31
CA VAL A 224 -3.64 -14.57 0.43
C VAL A 224 -3.82 -15.96 -0.20
N LYS A 225 -3.76 -16.06 -1.53
CA LYS A 225 -3.85 -17.34 -2.25
C LYS A 225 -2.62 -18.25 -2.08
N ASP A 226 -1.48 -17.66 -1.76
CA ASP A 226 -0.22 -18.39 -1.56
C ASP A 226 -0.08 -18.89 -0.11
N VAL A 227 -1.04 -18.55 0.77
CA VAL A 227 -1.06 -18.96 2.18
C VAL A 227 -1.66 -20.35 2.33
N ASN A 228 -1.05 -21.20 3.16
CA ASN A 228 -1.65 -22.48 3.53
C ASN A 228 -2.85 -22.23 4.48
N ASN A 229 -4.03 -22.77 4.15
CA ASN A 229 -5.27 -22.55 4.89
C ASN A 229 -5.52 -21.05 5.24
N PRO A 230 -5.84 -20.22 4.23
CA PRO A 230 -5.93 -18.76 4.39
C PRO A 230 -6.90 -18.33 5.50
N SER A 231 -8.03 -19.01 5.64
CA SER A 231 -9.06 -18.68 6.64
C SER A 231 -8.55 -18.70 8.08
N LYS A 232 -7.55 -19.56 8.37
CA LYS A 232 -6.99 -19.72 9.72
C LYS A 232 -5.64 -19.01 9.87
N ASN A 233 -4.77 -19.12 8.87
CA ASN A 233 -3.38 -18.72 8.99
C ASN A 233 -3.17 -17.24 8.63
N TYR A 234 -4.00 -16.68 7.73
CA TYR A 234 -3.87 -15.26 7.38
C TYR A 234 -4.17 -14.34 8.58
N PRO A 235 -5.30 -14.47 9.31
CA PRO A 235 -5.53 -13.64 10.48
C PRO A 235 -4.42 -13.73 11.53
N LYS A 236 -3.90 -14.95 11.78
CA LYS A 236 -2.78 -15.14 12.71
C LYS A 236 -1.54 -14.35 12.27
N ALA A 237 -1.20 -14.40 10.98
CA ALA A 237 -0.07 -13.65 10.44
C ALA A 237 -0.28 -12.14 10.54
N VAL A 238 -1.51 -11.65 10.32
CA VAL A 238 -1.88 -10.24 10.50
C VAL A 238 -1.66 -9.79 11.94
N PHE A 239 -2.19 -10.53 12.92
CA PHE A 239 -2.06 -10.16 14.33
C PHE A 239 -0.61 -10.21 14.80
N ILE A 240 0.17 -11.22 14.39
CA ILE A 240 1.60 -11.32 14.72
C ILE A 240 2.35 -10.16 14.05
N GLY A 241 2.10 -9.90 12.77
CA GLY A 241 2.73 -8.80 12.05
C GLY A 241 2.39 -7.44 12.66
N ALA A 242 1.12 -7.20 13.00
CA ALA A 242 0.69 -5.98 13.66
C ALA A 242 1.34 -5.81 15.04
N ALA A 243 1.41 -6.87 15.85
CA ALA A 243 2.07 -6.83 17.16
C ALA A 243 3.56 -6.48 17.03
N ILE A 244 4.29 -7.13 16.11
CA ILE A 244 5.71 -6.85 15.85
C ILE A 244 5.86 -5.40 15.37
N THR A 245 5.01 -4.93 14.46
CA THR A 245 5.04 -3.55 13.95
C THR A 245 4.84 -2.53 15.07
N VAL A 246 3.83 -2.73 15.94
CA VAL A 246 3.57 -1.85 17.08
C VAL A 246 4.75 -1.87 18.06
N ILE A 247 5.30 -3.04 18.37
CA ILE A 247 6.47 -3.16 19.26
C ILE A 247 7.65 -2.38 18.70
N ILE A 248 7.97 -2.54 17.42
CA ILE A 248 9.07 -1.81 16.76
C ILE A 248 8.83 -0.30 16.83
N PHE A 249 7.64 0.16 16.52
CA PHE A 249 7.34 1.59 16.53
C PHE A 249 7.36 2.17 17.94
N VAL A 250 6.70 1.53 18.91
CA VAL A 250 6.68 2.02 20.29
C VAL A 250 8.07 2.02 20.91
N LEU A 251 8.76 0.87 20.89
CA LEU A 251 10.08 0.76 21.53
C LEU A 251 11.16 1.55 20.76
N GLY A 252 11.07 1.60 19.43
CA GLY A 252 11.98 2.42 18.62
C GLY A 252 11.80 3.92 18.90
N THR A 253 10.55 4.37 19.00
CA THR A 253 10.22 5.77 19.38
C THR A 253 10.72 6.09 20.78
N PHE A 254 10.49 5.20 21.74
CA PHE A 254 11.00 5.39 23.12
C PHE A 254 12.53 5.44 23.14
N SER A 255 13.21 4.58 22.36
CA SER A 255 14.66 4.60 22.26
C SER A 255 15.18 5.95 21.76
N LEU A 256 14.50 6.58 20.80
CA LEU A 256 14.84 7.94 20.37
C LEU A 256 14.59 8.97 21.47
N GLY A 257 13.43 8.94 22.15
CA GLY A 257 13.10 9.86 23.23
C GLY A 257 14.00 9.70 24.47
N ILE A 258 14.59 8.51 24.68
CA ILE A 258 15.57 8.28 25.75
C ILE A 258 16.85 9.09 25.49
N ILE A 259 17.37 9.06 24.26
CA ILE A 259 18.68 9.63 23.94
C ILE A 259 18.60 11.08 23.46
N ILE A 260 17.48 11.52 22.88
CA ILE A 260 17.30 12.87 22.32
C ILE A 260 16.19 13.61 23.09
N PRO A 261 16.45 14.82 23.60
CA PRO A 261 15.42 15.66 24.19
C PRO A 261 14.33 16.01 23.17
N ALA A 262 13.06 16.03 23.60
CA ALA A 262 11.92 16.27 22.70
C ALA A 262 12.03 17.60 21.90
N LYS A 263 12.60 18.65 22.51
CA LYS A 263 12.82 19.96 21.86
C LYS A 263 13.85 19.94 20.72
N ASP A 264 14.74 18.95 20.72
CA ASP A 264 15.85 18.83 19.76
C ASP A 264 15.55 17.80 18.66
N ILE A 265 14.32 17.25 18.64
CA ILE A 265 13.91 16.26 17.64
C ILE A 265 13.72 16.93 16.28
N SER A 266 14.48 16.44 15.29
CA SER A 266 14.31 16.72 13.86
C SER A 266 13.61 15.55 13.20
N LEU A 267 12.53 15.81 12.43
CA LEU A 267 11.77 14.77 11.74
C LEU A 267 12.60 13.97 10.73
N THR A 268 13.65 14.56 10.20
CA THR A 268 14.46 13.96 9.13
C THR A 268 15.78 13.38 9.63
N GLN A 269 16.36 13.90 10.71
CA GLN A 269 17.72 13.58 11.13
C GLN A 269 17.80 12.76 12.43
N SER A 270 16.83 12.90 13.34
CA SER A 270 16.94 12.36 14.70
C SER A 270 17.16 10.85 14.75
N LEU A 271 16.74 10.08 13.75
CA LEU A 271 17.06 8.66 13.74
C LEU A 271 18.57 8.40 13.62
N LEU A 272 19.26 9.13 12.74
CA LEU A 272 20.71 9.01 12.54
C LEU A 272 21.46 9.56 13.77
N VAL A 273 21.08 10.75 14.23
CA VAL A 273 21.64 11.36 15.46
C VAL A 273 21.46 10.45 16.68
N GLY A 274 20.31 9.79 16.80
CA GLY A 274 20.06 8.83 17.89
C GLY A 274 21.00 7.65 17.87
N PHE A 275 21.24 7.06 16.68
CA PHE A 275 22.24 6.00 16.52
C PHE A 275 23.64 6.49 16.85
N ASP A 276 24.00 7.66 16.39
CA ASP A 276 25.33 8.24 16.59
C ASP A 276 25.60 8.50 18.07
N ASN A 277 24.66 9.10 18.79
CA ASN A 277 24.74 9.29 20.24
C ASN A 277 24.87 7.95 20.99
N TYR A 278 24.14 6.91 20.61
CA TYR A 278 24.26 5.58 21.21
C TYR A 278 25.63 4.95 20.94
N PHE A 279 26.11 5.02 19.70
CA PHE A 279 27.43 4.48 19.35
C PHE A 279 28.57 5.24 20.02
N HIS A 280 28.43 6.55 20.16
CA HIS A 280 29.38 7.33 20.93
C HIS A 280 29.45 6.90 22.40
N TYR A 281 28.27 6.68 23.02
CA TYR A 281 28.14 6.22 24.39
C TYR A 281 28.84 4.85 24.62
N ILE A 282 28.65 3.89 23.72
CA ILE A 282 29.30 2.57 23.82
C ILE A 282 30.71 2.54 23.21
N ARG A 283 31.26 3.68 22.81
CA ARG A 283 32.60 3.83 22.15
C ARG A 283 32.73 3.04 20.84
N ALA A 284 31.66 2.99 20.07
CA ALA A 284 31.59 2.25 18.79
C ALA A 284 31.16 3.16 17.63
N SER A 285 31.57 4.45 17.61
CA SER A 285 31.14 5.44 16.59
C SER A 285 31.45 5.03 15.15
N TRP A 286 32.40 4.11 14.94
CA TRP A 286 32.69 3.54 13.63
C TRP A 286 31.50 2.77 13.01
N LEU A 287 30.46 2.42 13.81
CA LEU A 287 29.22 1.80 13.33
C LEU A 287 28.28 2.80 12.66
N SER A 288 28.39 4.10 12.94
CA SER A 288 27.49 5.14 12.40
C SER A 288 27.40 5.11 10.87
N PRO A 289 28.50 5.12 10.11
CA PRO A 289 28.41 5.03 8.65
C PRO A 289 27.81 3.71 8.15
N ILE A 290 28.05 2.61 8.86
CA ILE A 290 27.50 1.30 8.50
C ILE A 290 25.97 1.32 8.59
N ILE A 291 25.42 1.84 9.69
CA ILE A 291 23.97 2.00 9.86
C ILE A 291 23.41 3.01 8.87
N ALA A 292 24.08 4.10 8.60
CA ALA A 292 23.67 5.09 7.62
C ALA A 292 23.53 4.47 6.22
N ILE A 293 24.52 3.67 5.78
CA ILE A 293 24.46 2.93 4.52
C ILE A 293 23.33 1.89 4.53
N ALA A 294 23.15 1.17 5.64
CA ALA A 294 22.10 0.17 5.77
C ALA A 294 20.71 0.81 5.65
N LEU A 295 20.46 1.93 6.32
CA LEU A 295 19.22 2.69 6.24
C LEU A 295 18.97 3.26 4.84
N ALA A 296 19.97 3.83 4.18
CA ALA A 296 19.87 4.29 2.79
C ALA A 296 19.51 3.15 1.83
N PHE A 297 20.11 1.97 2.02
CA PHE A 297 19.79 0.78 1.24
C PHE A 297 18.36 0.28 1.52
N GLY A 298 17.90 0.37 2.77
CA GLY A 298 16.51 0.07 3.15
C GLY A 298 15.51 0.98 2.45
N VAL A 299 15.81 2.28 2.34
CA VAL A 299 14.99 3.24 1.59
C VAL A 299 14.89 2.85 0.11
N LEU A 300 16.02 2.56 -0.54
CA LEU A 300 16.02 2.12 -1.95
C LEU A 300 15.16 0.87 -2.14
N ALA A 301 15.28 -0.11 -1.24
CA ALA A 301 14.51 -1.35 -1.30
C ALA A 301 13.01 -1.13 -1.12
N GLY A 302 12.62 -0.25 -0.18
CA GLY A 302 11.24 0.17 0.02
C GLY A 302 10.66 0.84 -1.23
N VAL A 303 11.37 1.81 -1.78
CA VAL A 303 10.96 2.51 -3.01
C VAL A 303 10.78 1.54 -4.19
N LEU A 304 11.69 0.59 -4.38
CA LEU A 304 11.56 -0.43 -5.42
C LEU A 304 10.26 -1.24 -5.31
N THR A 305 9.89 -1.62 -4.09
CA THR A 305 8.65 -2.37 -3.83
C THR A 305 7.41 -1.56 -4.23
N TRP A 306 7.38 -0.30 -3.84
CA TRP A 306 6.25 0.61 -4.08
C TRP A 306 6.16 1.09 -5.54
N VAL A 307 7.28 1.30 -6.23
CA VAL A 307 7.29 1.63 -7.68
C VAL A 307 6.59 0.55 -8.49
N ALA A 308 6.77 -0.72 -8.12
CA ALA A 308 6.22 -1.85 -8.88
C ALA A 308 4.72 -2.09 -8.63
N GLY A 309 4.20 -1.82 -7.45
CA GLY A 309 2.82 -2.13 -7.04
C GLY A 309 1.77 -1.23 -7.71
N PRO A 310 1.64 0.05 -7.30
CA PRO A 310 0.62 0.97 -7.81
C PRO A 310 0.68 1.20 -9.32
N SER A 311 1.88 1.19 -9.91
CA SER A 311 2.06 1.33 -11.36
C SER A 311 1.43 0.19 -12.16
N LYS A 312 1.37 -1.04 -11.61
CA LYS A 312 0.62 -2.15 -12.21
C LYS A 312 -0.89 -1.93 -12.15
N GLY A 313 -1.38 -1.29 -11.10
CA GLY A 313 -2.79 -0.94 -10.98
C GLY A 313 -3.22 0.06 -12.08
N ILE A 314 -2.43 1.11 -12.31
CA ILE A 314 -2.66 2.06 -13.41
C ILE A 314 -2.53 1.38 -14.77
N PHE A 315 -1.62 0.43 -14.92
CA PHE A 315 -1.51 -0.36 -16.14
C PHE A 315 -2.78 -1.17 -16.43
N ALA A 316 -3.43 -1.73 -15.40
CA ALA A 316 -4.71 -2.42 -15.53
C ALA A 316 -5.84 -1.46 -16.00
N VAL A 317 -5.85 -0.21 -15.51
CA VAL A 317 -6.76 0.85 -15.98
C VAL A 317 -6.53 1.17 -17.47
N GLY A 318 -5.26 1.25 -17.89
CA GLY A 318 -4.89 1.40 -19.30
C GLY A 318 -5.45 0.26 -20.14
N LYS A 319 -5.22 -1.00 -19.71
CA LYS A 319 -5.76 -2.18 -20.40
C LYS A 319 -7.29 -2.23 -20.45
N ALA A 320 -7.97 -1.68 -19.44
CA ALA A 320 -9.42 -1.50 -19.43
C ALA A 320 -9.91 -0.41 -20.42
N GLY A 321 -9.01 0.28 -21.12
CA GLY A 321 -9.35 1.31 -22.11
C GLY A 321 -9.75 2.66 -21.51
N TYR A 322 -9.41 2.96 -20.23
CA TYR A 322 -9.76 4.22 -19.58
C TYR A 322 -8.63 5.27 -19.65
N MET A 323 -7.46 4.88 -20.12
CA MET A 323 -6.31 5.76 -20.35
C MET A 323 -5.76 5.58 -21.77
N PRO A 324 -5.08 6.60 -22.32
CA PRO A 324 -4.49 6.54 -23.66
C PRO A 324 -3.57 5.32 -23.86
N PRO A 325 -3.45 4.77 -25.09
CA PRO A 325 -2.60 3.63 -25.42
C PRO A 325 -1.13 3.80 -25.02
N PHE A 326 -0.67 5.04 -24.87
CA PHE A 326 0.65 5.35 -24.34
C PHE A 326 0.92 4.67 -22.99
N PHE A 327 -0.07 4.61 -22.09
CA PHE A 327 0.05 3.99 -20.76
C PHE A 327 -0.03 2.47 -20.77
N GLN A 328 -0.30 1.86 -21.93
CA GLN A 328 -0.36 0.41 -22.10
C GLN A 328 0.98 -0.19 -22.56
N LYS A 329 1.98 0.65 -22.87
CA LYS A 329 3.26 0.20 -23.42
C LYS A 329 4.16 -0.42 -22.32
N THR A 330 4.69 -1.60 -22.65
CA THR A 330 5.65 -2.33 -21.80
C THR A 330 7.04 -2.40 -22.47
N ASN A 331 8.05 -2.76 -21.67
CA ASN A 331 9.35 -3.17 -22.19
C ASN A 331 9.34 -4.67 -22.59
N LYS A 332 10.48 -5.19 -23.09
CA LYS A 332 10.63 -6.60 -23.48
C LYS A 332 10.37 -7.60 -22.33
N LEU A 333 10.43 -7.15 -21.07
CA LEU A 333 10.19 -7.96 -19.88
C LEU A 333 8.75 -7.81 -19.33
N GLY A 334 7.86 -7.14 -20.08
CA GLY A 334 6.47 -6.93 -19.69
C GLY A 334 6.26 -5.84 -18.61
N VAL A 335 7.28 -5.04 -18.29
CA VAL A 335 7.19 -3.95 -17.31
C VAL A 335 6.60 -2.70 -17.99
N GLN A 336 5.67 -2.03 -17.34
CA GLN A 336 4.93 -0.83 -17.78
C GLN A 336 5.82 0.42 -17.87
N LYS A 337 6.71 0.46 -18.86
CA LYS A 337 7.80 1.45 -18.97
C LYS A 337 7.33 2.90 -19.02
N ASN A 338 6.26 3.20 -19.78
CA ASN A 338 5.81 4.57 -19.95
C ASN A 338 5.17 5.13 -18.67
N ILE A 339 4.48 4.30 -17.89
CA ILE A 339 3.95 4.68 -16.57
C ILE A 339 5.11 5.04 -15.64
N LEU A 340 6.18 4.23 -15.62
CA LEU A 340 7.36 4.51 -14.79
C LEU A 340 8.08 5.78 -15.22
N TYR A 341 8.16 6.09 -16.52
CA TYR A 341 8.73 7.36 -16.99
C TYR A 341 7.88 8.57 -16.61
N VAL A 342 6.55 8.48 -16.76
CA VAL A 342 5.64 9.56 -16.33
C VAL A 342 5.76 9.79 -14.83
N GLN A 343 5.77 8.71 -14.05
CA GLN A 343 5.96 8.78 -12.61
C GLN A 343 7.31 9.40 -12.24
N GLY A 344 8.40 9.03 -12.94
CA GLY A 344 9.72 9.61 -12.77
C GLY A 344 9.77 11.10 -13.10
N GLY A 345 9.10 11.51 -14.16
CA GLY A 345 8.93 12.93 -14.50
C GLY A 345 8.18 13.70 -13.41
N ALA A 346 7.07 13.14 -12.91
CA ALA A 346 6.30 13.75 -11.82
C ALA A 346 7.11 13.86 -10.52
N VAL A 347 7.85 12.80 -10.13
CA VAL A 347 8.75 12.83 -8.97
C VAL A 347 9.84 13.89 -9.14
N THR A 348 10.40 14.00 -10.34
CA THR A 348 11.41 15.04 -10.64
C THR A 348 10.84 16.44 -10.43
N VAL A 349 9.65 16.72 -10.98
CA VAL A 349 8.96 18.01 -10.80
C VAL A 349 8.65 18.28 -9.33
N LEU A 350 8.10 17.31 -8.61
CA LEU A 350 7.82 17.44 -7.19
C LEU A 350 9.08 17.68 -6.37
N SER A 351 10.20 17.04 -6.72
CA SER A 351 11.47 17.24 -6.02
C SER A 351 12.03 18.65 -6.21
N LEU A 352 11.70 19.35 -7.30
CA LEU A 352 12.07 20.76 -7.48
C LEU A 352 11.47 21.69 -6.42
N LEU A 353 10.42 21.26 -5.71
CA LEU A 353 9.87 21.99 -4.57
C LEU A 353 10.87 22.19 -3.44
N PHE A 354 11.95 21.37 -3.34
CA PHE A 354 13.05 21.63 -2.41
C PHE A 354 13.63 23.04 -2.55
N VAL A 355 13.67 23.57 -3.79
CA VAL A 355 14.23 24.89 -4.07
C VAL A 355 13.39 26.01 -3.45
N VAL A 356 12.04 25.88 -3.51
CA VAL A 356 11.08 26.92 -3.09
C VAL A 356 10.65 26.78 -1.64
N MET A 357 10.76 25.59 -1.04
CA MET A 357 10.37 25.37 0.37
C MET A 357 11.38 26.02 1.34
N PRO A 358 10.92 26.50 2.52
CA PRO A 358 11.80 27.11 3.53
C PRO A 358 12.93 26.18 3.98
N SER A 359 12.63 24.91 4.20
CA SER A 359 13.58 23.88 4.68
C SER A 359 13.27 22.50 4.13
N VAL A 360 14.23 21.59 4.26
CA VAL A 360 14.05 20.15 3.97
C VAL A 360 12.93 19.55 4.83
N GLN A 361 12.84 19.95 6.09
CA GLN A 361 11.82 19.48 7.01
C GLN A 361 10.41 19.94 6.61
N SER A 362 10.23 21.21 6.19
CA SER A 362 8.95 21.73 5.69
C SER A 362 8.51 21.03 4.41
N PHE A 363 9.44 20.78 3.48
CA PHE A 363 9.20 19.99 2.27
C PHE A 363 8.70 18.59 2.62
N TYR A 364 9.43 17.88 3.49
CA TYR A 364 9.08 16.55 3.94
C TYR A 364 7.68 16.52 4.56
N GLN A 365 7.36 17.45 5.45
CA GLN A 365 6.10 17.44 6.18
C GLN A 365 4.89 17.74 5.29
N ILE A 366 4.96 18.76 4.42
CA ILE A 366 3.85 19.12 3.54
C ILE A 366 3.52 17.99 2.56
N LEU A 367 4.54 17.40 1.93
CA LEU A 367 4.31 16.29 1.00
C LEU A 367 3.87 15.01 1.71
N SER A 368 4.41 14.73 2.90
CA SER A 368 3.95 13.60 3.70
C SER A 368 2.47 13.74 4.03
N GLN A 369 2.03 14.93 4.41
CA GLN A 369 0.64 15.16 4.77
C GLN A 369 -0.31 15.09 3.55
N LEU A 370 0.12 15.60 2.40
CA LEU A 370 -0.64 15.44 1.15
C LEU A 370 -0.76 13.95 0.75
N THR A 371 0.30 13.17 0.95
CA THR A 371 0.29 11.70 0.79
C THR A 371 -0.77 11.05 1.69
N VAL A 372 -0.79 11.41 2.99
CA VAL A 372 -1.79 10.91 3.96
C VAL A 372 -3.21 11.20 3.48
N VAL A 373 -3.51 12.46 3.14
CA VAL A 373 -4.84 12.89 2.67
C VAL A 373 -5.31 12.05 1.49
N LEU A 374 -4.47 11.88 0.47
CA LEU A 374 -4.82 11.12 -0.72
C LEU A 374 -4.99 9.62 -0.41
N TYR A 375 -4.10 9.05 0.38
CA TYR A 375 -4.15 7.63 0.70
C TYR A 375 -5.40 7.27 1.52
N LEU A 376 -5.80 8.14 2.45
CA LEU A 376 -7.00 7.93 3.26
C LEU A 376 -8.28 7.96 2.42
N ILE A 377 -8.33 8.73 1.32
CA ILE A 377 -9.44 8.68 0.36
C ILE A 377 -9.56 7.26 -0.23
N MET A 378 -8.46 6.67 -0.64
CA MET A 378 -8.44 5.30 -1.16
C MET A 378 -8.92 4.28 -0.11
N TYR A 379 -8.43 4.39 1.14
CA TYR A 379 -8.83 3.50 2.22
C TYR A 379 -10.31 3.62 2.57
N MET A 380 -10.87 4.83 2.62
CA MET A 380 -12.31 5.02 2.83
C MET A 380 -13.14 4.36 1.73
N LEU A 381 -12.71 4.43 0.47
CA LEU A 381 -13.35 3.73 -0.64
C LEU A 381 -13.21 2.21 -0.51
N MET A 382 -12.05 1.71 -0.07
CA MET A 382 -11.81 0.29 0.15
C MET A 382 -12.67 -0.28 1.29
N PHE A 383 -12.71 0.38 2.45
CA PHE A 383 -13.48 -0.09 3.60
C PHE A 383 -14.99 -0.10 3.32
N SER A 384 -15.51 1.01 2.81
CA SER A 384 -16.93 1.10 2.44
C SER A 384 -17.29 0.14 1.31
N GLY A 385 -16.41 -0.02 0.31
CA GLY A 385 -16.55 -0.99 -0.78
C GLY A 385 -16.63 -2.43 -0.28
N ALA A 386 -15.80 -2.81 0.68
CA ALA A 386 -15.84 -4.15 1.28
C ALA A 386 -17.18 -4.45 1.95
N ILE A 387 -17.75 -3.49 2.69
CA ILE A 387 -19.07 -3.61 3.30
C ILE A 387 -20.14 -3.79 2.20
N VAL A 388 -20.12 -2.95 1.16
CA VAL A 388 -21.08 -3.01 0.03
C VAL A 388 -21.00 -4.37 -0.68
N LEU A 389 -19.81 -4.90 -0.92
CA LEU A 389 -19.61 -6.19 -1.60
C LEU A 389 -20.17 -7.38 -0.79
N ARG A 390 -20.27 -7.27 0.53
CA ARG A 390 -20.96 -8.29 1.34
C ARG A 390 -22.44 -8.46 0.99
N TYR A 391 -23.07 -7.38 0.50
CA TYR A 391 -24.47 -7.37 0.10
C TYR A 391 -24.65 -7.59 -1.39
N LYS A 392 -23.80 -6.99 -2.24
CA LYS A 392 -23.89 -7.13 -3.70
C LYS A 392 -23.46 -8.53 -4.19
N MET A 393 -22.42 -9.11 -3.58
CA MET A 393 -21.81 -10.36 -4.01
C MET A 393 -21.89 -11.46 -2.95
N LYS A 394 -23.10 -11.72 -2.44
CA LYS A 394 -23.35 -12.71 -1.38
C LYS A 394 -22.89 -14.13 -1.75
N LYS A 395 -23.00 -14.51 -3.03
CA LYS A 395 -22.71 -15.86 -3.54
C LYS A 395 -21.25 -16.07 -3.94
N LEU A 396 -20.45 -14.99 -4.05
CA LEU A 396 -19.04 -15.10 -4.45
C LEU A 396 -18.23 -15.80 -3.36
N ASN A 397 -17.42 -16.77 -3.78
CA ASN A 397 -16.55 -17.51 -2.88
C ASN A 397 -15.54 -16.58 -2.18
N ARG A 398 -15.39 -16.73 -0.86
CA ARG A 398 -14.44 -16.00 -0.03
C ARG A 398 -13.54 -16.99 0.70
N PRO A 399 -12.39 -17.36 0.14
CA PRO A 399 -11.44 -18.27 0.79
C PRO A 399 -10.99 -17.76 2.16
N PHE A 400 -10.90 -16.44 2.31
CA PHE A 400 -10.82 -15.75 3.59
C PHE A 400 -12.04 -14.85 3.77
N ARG A 401 -12.67 -14.89 4.96
CA ARG A 401 -13.84 -14.08 5.30
C ARG A 401 -13.75 -13.58 6.74
N ILE A 402 -13.96 -12.29 6.92
CA ILE A 402 -14.07 -11.67 8.25
C ILE A 402 -15.40 -12.10 8.89
N GLY A 403 -15.31 -12.88 9.96
CA GLY A 403 -16.47 -13.46 10.63
C GLY A 403 -17.07 -14.66 9.88
N LYS A 404 -17.43 -15.69 10.63
CA LYS A 404 -18.00 -16.93 10.07
C LYS A 404 -19.45 -16.75 9.65
N ASN A 405 -20.26 -16.10 10.48
CA ASN A 405 -21.69 -15.92 10.30
C ASN A 405 -22.05 -14.43 10.22
N GLY A 406 -22.93 -14.07 9.28
CA GLY A 406 -23.45 -12.71 9.13
C GLY A 406 -22.43 -11.68 8.61
N ASN A 407 -22.77 -10.41 8.73
CA ASN A 407 -21.97 -9.28 8.29
C ASN A 407 -21.55 -8.35 9.45
N GLY A 408 -21.96 -8.64 10.70
CA GLY A 408 -21.72 -7.74 11.85
C GLY A 408 -20.22 -7.47 12.09
N LEU A 409 -19.37 -8.51 12.02
CA LEU A 409 -17.93 -8.34 12.20
C LEU A 409 -17.30 -7.54 11.04
N MET A 410 -17.81 -7.67 9.81
CA MET A 410 -17.34 -6.82 8.70
C MET A 410 -17.75 -5.35 8.91
N TRP A 411 -18.95 -5.09 9.44
CA TRP A 411 -19.37 -3.74 9.80
C TRP A 411 -18.49 -3.15 10.91
N LEU A 412 -18.16 -3.95 11.92
CA LEU A 412 -17.27 -3.50 12.99
C LEU A 412 -15.87 -3.18 12.45
N ILE A 413 -15.23 -4.14 11.77
CA ILE A 413 -13.85 -3.98 11.28
C ILE A 413 -13.77 -2.93 10.16
N GLY A 414 -14.64 -3.03 9.15
CA GLY A 414 -14.68 -2.06 8.06
C GLY A 414 -15.14 -0.68 8.51
N GLY A 415 -16.06 -0.62 9.46
CA GLY A 415 -16.51 0.64 10.07
C GLY A 415 -15.43 1.32 10.90
N LEU A 416 -14.70 0.57 11.74
CA LEU A 416 -13.53 1.09 12.48
C LEU A 416 -12.48 1.64 11.51
N GLY A 417 -12.13 0.87 10.46
CA GLY A 417 -11.18 1.32 9.45
C GLY A 417 -11.64 2.59 8.73
N PHE A 418 -12.92 2.67 8.37
CA PHE A 418 -13.49 3.85 7.73
C PHE A 418 -13.46 5.07 8.66
N CYS A 419 -13.95 4.93 9.90
CA CYS A 419 -13.99 6.02 10.88
C CYS A 419 -12.57 6.47 11.28
N GLY A 420 -11.64 5.54 11.48
CA GLY A 420 -10.24 5.86 11.75
C GLY A 420 -9.61 6.62 10.58
N SER A 421 -9.84 6.17 9.35
CA SER A 421 -9.37 6.88 8.15
C SER A 421 -9.97 8.29 8.02
N LEU A 422 -11.27 8.43 8.31
CA LEU A 422 -11.95 9.72 8.28
C LEU A 422 -11.41 10.68 9.36
N LEU A 423 -11.18 10.17 10.57
CA LEU A 423 -10.60 10.95 11.66
C LEU A 423 -9.20 11.46 11.26
N ALA A 424 -8.32 10.57 10.80
CA ALA A 424 -6.98 10.95 10.36
C ALA A 424 -7.03 11.92 9.15
N PHE A 425 -7.96 11.74 8.23
CA PHE A 425 -8.17 12.64 7.10
C PHE A 425 -8.51 14.07 7.55
N VAL A 426 -9.42 14.21 8.50
CA VAL A 426 -9.80 15.54 9.05
C VAL A 426 -8.61 16.18 9.78
N LEU A 427 -7.94 15.43 10.66
CA LEU A 427 -6.77 15.92 11.40
C LEU A 427 -5.63 16.34 10.46
N SER A 428 -5.47 15.71 9.31
CA SER A 428 -4.40 15.99 8.36
C SER A 428 -4.43 17.41 7.77
N PHE A 429 -5.57 18.09 7.82
CA PHE A 429 -5.66 19.47 7.36
C PHE A 429 -5.19 20.50 8.39
N ILE A 430 -5.09 20.14 9.66
CA ILE A 430 -4.64 21.05 10.72
C ILE A 430 -3.10 21.12 10.69
N PRO A 431 -2.49 22.31 10.59
CA PRO A 431 -1.03 22.43 10.61
C PRO A 431 -0.49 22.07 12.01
N PRO A 432 0.55 21.21 12.11
CA PRO A 432 1.14 20.86 13.40
C PRO A 432 1.88 22.06 14.00
N SER A 433 1.65 22.33 15.30
CA SER A 433 2.29 23.41 16.04
C SER A 433 3.74 23.11 16.46
N GLN A 434 4.09 21.82 16.51
CA GLN A 434 5.39 21.34 16.97
C GLN A 434 6.54 21.59 15.98
N ILE A 435 6.24 21.88 14.73
CA ILE A 435 7.22 22.09 13.67
C ILE A 435 6.86 23.30 12.81
N SER A 436 7.87 24.01 12.34
CA SER A 436 7.65 25.09 11.38
C SER A 436 7.31 24.52 10.01
N THR A 437 6.03 24.65 9.63
CA THR A 437 5.53 24.28 8.29
C THR A 437 5.53 25.44 7.30
N GLY A 438 5.97 26.63 7.74
CA GLY A 438 5.87 27.88 7.00
C GLY A 438 4.53 28.57 7.22
N SER A 439 3.91 29.09 6.15
CA SER A 439 2.60 29.77 6.24
C SER A 439 1.44 28.76 6.30
N ASN A 440 0.50 28.96 7.25
CA ASN A 440 -0.75 28.18 7.30
C ASN A 440 -1.55 28.27 5.98
N THR A 441 -1.51 29.41 5.29
CA THR A 441 -2.14 29.58 3.97
C THR A 441 -1.52 28.65 2.94
N VAL A 442 -0.19 28.51 2.92
CA VAL A 442 0.50 27.57 2.03
C VAL A 442 0.13 26.14 2.39
N TRP A 443 0.09 25.78 3.66
CA TRP A 443 -0.32 24.47 4.15
C TRP A 443 -1.70 24.07 3.62
N PHE A 444 -2.73 24.87 3.93
CA PHE A 444 -4.10 24.61 3.48
C PHE A 444 -4.21 24.60 1.96
N SER A 445 -3.56 25.55 1.27
CA SER A 445 -3.64 25.64 -0.20
C SER A 445 -3.06 24.40 -0.87
N VAL A 446 -1.90 23.93 -0.43
CA VAL A 446 -1.25 22.74 -1.03
C VAL A 446 -2.10 21.49 -0.77
N LEU A 447 -2.61 21.31 0.45
CA LEU A 447 -3.41 20.12 0.78
C LEU A 447 -4.76 20.12 0.07
N ILE A 448 -5.50 21.23 0.09
CA ILE A 448 -6.85 21.28 -0.50
C ILE A 448 -6.75 21.28 -2.02
N ILE A 449 -5.97 22.19 -2.60
CA ILE A 449 -5.87 22.31 -4.06
C ILE A 449 -5.19 21.07 -4.64
N GLY A 450 -4.12 20.59 -4.00
CA GLY A 450 -3.43 19.37 -4.42
C GLY A 450 -4.35 18.15 -4.39
N ALA A 451 -5.10 17.96 -3.31
CA ALA A 451 -6.07 16.86 -3.22
C ALA A 451 -7.20 16.99 -4.25
N LEU A 452 -7.75 18.19 -4.45
CA LEU A 452 -8.82 18.42 -5.43
C LEU A 452 -8.35 18.14 -6.86
N ILE A 453 -7.16 18.63 -7.26
CA ILE A 453 -6.58 18.34 -8.58
C ILE A 453 -6.46 16.83 -8.79
N VAL A 454 -5.92 16.12 -7.80
CA VAL A 454 -5.73 14.67 -7.91
C VAL A 454 -7.05 13.92 -7.98
N VAL A 455 -8.04 14.29 -7.18
CA VAL A 455 -9.35 13.62 -7.13
C VAL A 455 -10.16 13.88 -8.41
N ILE A 456 -10.09 15.09 -8.99
CA ILE A 456 -10.86 15.45 -10.19
C ILE A 456 -10.24 14.85 -11.47
N ALA A 457 -8.92 14.74 -11.53
CA ALA A 457 -8.19 14.31 -12.73
C ALA A 457 -8.70 12.99 -13.35
N PRO A 458 -8.92 11.88 -12.61
CA PRO A 458 -9.37 10.62 -13.21
C PRO A 458 -10.78 10.72 -13.82
N PHE A 459 -11.65 11.59 -13.30
CA PHE A 459 -12.98 11.81 -13.89
C PHE A 459 -12.88 12.53 -15.23
N ILE A 460 -11.98 13.53 -15.36
CA ILE A 460 -11.72 14.22 -16.63
C ILE A 460 -11.11 13.24 -17.65
N ILE A 461 -10.11 12.46 -17.23
CA ILE A 461 -9.49 11.44 -18.10
C ILE A 461 -10.54 10.41 -18.54
N TYR A 462 -11.38 9.93 -17.62
CA TYR A 462 -12.43 8.98 -17.95
C TYR A 462 -13.50 9.55 -18.89
N ALA A 463 -13.86 10.82 -18.73
CA ALA A 463 -14.80 11.51 -19.62
C ALA A 463 -14.24 11.70 -21.04
N SER A 464 -12.92 11.85 -21.15
CA SER A 464 -12.20 12.02 -22.43
C SER A 464 -11.87 10.71 -23.14
N LYS A 465 -12.27 9.54 -22.58
CA LYS A 465 -11.94 8.24 -23.17
C LYS A 465 -12.49 8.08 -24.59
N LYS A 466 -11.69 7.44 -25.43
CA LYS A 466 -12.04 7.16 -26.83
C LYS A 466 -12.12 5.65 -27.07
N PRO A 467 -12.97 5.16 -28.01
CA PRO A 467 -13.00 3.75 -28.38
C PRO A 467 -11.62 3.21 -28.82
N SER A 468 -10.79 4.06 -29.44
CA SER A 468 -9.43 3.71 -29.88
C SER A 468 -8.45 3.47 -28.72
N TRP A 469 -8.82 3.72 -27.45
CA TRP A 469 -7.98 3.41 -26.30
C TRP A 469 -8.12 1.97 -25.83
N VAL A 470 -9.16 1.28 -26.25
CA VAL A 470 -9.36 -0.16 -25.96
C VAL A 470 -8.40 -0.96 -26.85
N ASP A 471 -7.50 -1.72 -26.24
CA ASP A 471 -6.69 -2.71 -26.96
C ASP A 471 -7.55 -3.97 -27.20
N PRO A 472 -7.80 -4.35 -28.46
CA PRO A 472 -8.56 -5.58 -28.77
C PRO A 472 -7.94 -6.86 -28.20
N ASN A 473 -6.62 -6.85 -27.96
CA ASN A 473 -5.87 -7.96 -27.39
C ASN A 473 -5.71 -7.83 -25.86
N SER A 474 -6.45 -6.91 -25.23
CA SER A 474 -6.36 -6.69 -23.78
C SER A 474 -6.85 -7.90 -23.00
N SER A 475 -6.06 -8.35 -22.04
CA SER A 475 -6.40 -9.41 -21.10
C SER A 475 -7.14 -8.90 -19.86
N PHE A 476 -7.63 -7.65 -19.85
CA PHE A 476 -8.39 -7.14 -18.72
C PHE A 476 -9.80 -7.75 -18.74
N GLU A 477 -10.13 -8.49 -17.70
CA GLU A 477 -11.43 -9.11 -17.57
C GLU A 477 -12.49 -8.09 -17.12
N PRO A 478 -13.72 -8.11 -17.68
CA PRO A 478 -14.80 -7.21 -17.28
C PRO A 478 -15.15 -7.37 -15.80
N PHE A 479 -15.84 -6.37 -15.24
CA PHE A 479 -16.38 -6.48 -13.90
C PHE A 479 -17.55 -7.47 -13.86
N HIS A 480 -17.77 -8.18 -12.76
CA HIS A 480 -18.84 -9.19 -12.64
C HIS A 480 -20.23 -8.65 -12.97
N TRP A 481 -20.50 -7.36 -12.68
CA TRP A 481 -21.76 -6.73 -13.01
C TRP A 481 -21.89 -6.37 -14.49
N GLU A 482 -20.84 -6.45 -15.29
CA GLU A 482 -20.84 -6.32 -16.76
C GLU A 482 -21.07 -7.65 -17.45
N GLU A 483 -20.76 -8.77 -16.80
CA GLU A 483 -20.91 -10.13 -17.35
C GLU A 483 -22.37 -10.62 -17.36
N GLN A 484 -23.31 -9.90 -16.73
CA GLN A 484 -24.75 -10.23 -16.76
C GLN A 484 -25.52 -9.17 -17.54
N PRO A 485 -25.83 -9.32 -18.83
CA PRO A 485 -27.10 -9.76 -19.32
C PRO A 485 -27.11 -10.31 -20.75
N ALA A 486 -26.87 -11.56 -20.99
CA ALA A 486 -27.21 -12.18 -22.29
C ALA A 486 -28.28 -13.28 -22.20
N VAL A 487 -28.78 -13.63 -21.00
CA VAL A 487 -29.66 -14.78 -20.79
C VAL A 487 -31.14 -14.41 -20.64
N GLN A 488 -31.52 -13.15 -20.47
CA GLN A 488 -32.96 -12.80 -20.31
C GLN A 488 -33.65 -12.26 -21.55
N THR A 489 -32.96 -12.01 -22.66
CA THR A 489 -33.59 -11.60 -23.92
C THR A 489 -33.78 -12.74 -24.90
N ALA A 490 -33.06 -13.84 -24.77
CA ALA A 490 -33.27 -15.01 -25.62
C ALA A 490 -34.49 -15.86 -25.22
N GLY A 491 -34.94 -15.78 -23.97
CA GLY A 491 -36.11 -16.51 -23.47
C GLY A 491 -37.47 -15.89 -23.82
N LYS A 492 -37.52 -14.60 -24.14
CA LYS A 492 -38.79 -13.92 -24.52
C LYS A 492 -39.03 -13.87 -26.00
N SER A 493 -38.03 -14.13 -26.85
CA SER A 493 -38.23 -14.22 -28.32
C SER A 493 -38.59 -15.62 -28.79
N ALA A 494 -38.28 -16.66 -28.01
CA ALA A 494 -38.64 -18.04 -28.35
C ALA A 494 -40.06 -18.41 -27.93
N THR A 495 -40.69 -17.69 -27.02
CA THR A 495 -42.06 -17.98 -26.56
C THR A 495 -43.13 -17.29 -27.42
N ASN A 496 -42.76 -16.32 -28.25
CA ASN A 496 -43.70 -15.64 -29.17
C ASN A 496 -43.69 -16.20 -30.61
N MET A 497 -42.89 -17.22 -30.92
CA MET A 497 -42.95 -17.94 -32.21
C MET A 497 -43.66 -19.31 -32.13
N ALA A 498 -44.11 -19.74 -30.94
CA ALA A 498 -44.76 -21.04 -30.76
C ALA A 498 -46.29 -20.98 -30.65
N THR A 499 -46.94 -19.82 -30.86
CA THR A 499 -48.40 -19.68 -30.79
C THR A 499 -49.03 -19.12 -32.07
N GLY A 500 -48.46 -19.43 -33.22
CA GLY A 500 -49.02 -18.95 -34.51
C GLY A 500 -48.87 -19.93 -35.63
N SER A 501 -49.35 -21.18 -35.50
CA SER A 501 -49.66 -22.05 -36.66
C SER A 501 -50.25 -23.37 -36.17
N ALA A 502 -51.54 -23.36 -35.98
CA ALA A 502 -52.34 -24.59 -35.93
C ALA A 502 -53.71 -24.31 -36.54
N THR A 503 -53.81 -24.47 -37.88
CA THR A 503 -55.06 -24.84 -38.53
C THR A 503 -54.76 -25.35 -39.93
N ALA A 504 -55.42 -26.53 -40.25
CA ALA A 504 -55.64 -27.20 -41.54
C ALA A 504 -54.40 -27.96 -42.09
N SER A 505 -54.49 -29.22 -42.43
CA SER A 505 -55.49 -30.04 -43.03
C SER A 505 -55.06 -31.51 -43.07
N SER A 506 -56.05 -32.39 -42.95
CA SER A 506 -56.02 -33.83 -43.05
C SER A 506 -55.58 -34.37 -44.44
N ASN A 507 -55.07 -35.56 -44.39
CA ASN A 507 -55.24 -36.70 -45.34
C ASN A 507 -53.92 -37.36 -45.76
N GLY A 508 -53.89 -38.64 -45.50
CA GLY A 508 -53.64 -39.64 -46.55
C GLY A 508 -52.50 -40.62 -46.34
N THR A 509 -52.88 -41.82 -45.89
CA THR A 509 -52.40 -43.15 -46.37
C THR A 509 -50.95 -43.61 -46.17
N SER A 510 -50.72 -44.53 -45.23
CA SER A 510 -50.49 -46.01 -45.47
C SER A 510 -49.09 -46.44 -45.95
N ASN A 511 -48.69 -47.51 -45.31
CA ASN A 511 -47.83 -48.66 -45.68
C ASN A 511 -46.34 -48.60 -45.37
N SER A 512 -46.00 -49.39 -44.42
CA SER A 512 -45.53 -50.79 -44.44
C SER A 512 -44.01 -50.95 -44.46
N ALA A 513 -43.66 -51.67 -43.48
CA ALA A 513 -42.91 -52.93 -43.49
C ALA A 513 -41.38 -52.88 -43.40
N THR A 514 -40.96 -53.51 -42.36
CA THR A 514 -40.10 -54.70 -42.22
C THR A 514 -38.61 -54.50 -42.02
N SER A 515 -38.24 -55.08 -40.88
CA SER A 515 -37.15 -56.05 -40.63
C SER A 515 -35.72 -55.53 -40.84
N GLY A 516 -34.83 -55.83 -40.00
CA GLY A 516 -34.39 -56.91 -39.19
C GLY A 516 -33.01 -56.61 -38.69
N ASN A 517 -32.78 -56.88 -37.49
CA ASN A 517 -31.97 -57.96 -37.00
C ASN A 517 -30.43 -57.90 -37.13
N THR A 518 -29.83 -58.07 -36.04
CA THR A 518 -28.69 -58.87 -35.49
C THR A 518 -27.40 -58.13 -35.37
N ALA A 519 -26.91 -57.96 -34.18
CA ALA A 519 -26.30 -58.79 -33.13
C ALA A 519 -24.77 -59.01 -33.30
N LYS A 520 -24.14 -58.96 -32.14
CA LYS A 520 -22.87 -59.57 -31.77
C LYS A 520 -21.60 -58.73 -32.05
N ASP A 521 -20.84 -58.49 -31.15
CA ASP A 521 -20.24 -59.10 -29.95
C ASP A 521 -18.70 -59.11 -30.08
N THR A 522 -18.06 -59.01 -28.99
CA THR A 522 -16.71 -59.44 -28.58
C THR A 522 -15.54 -58.44 -28.56
N THR A 523 -15.19 -58.03 -27.35
CA THR A 523 -13.93 -58.30 -26.61
C THR A 523 -12.59 -57.96 -27.27
N ASN A 524 -11.77 -57.09 -26.66
CA ASN A 524 -10.62 -57.52 -25.83
C ASN A 524 -9.74 -56.36 -25.42
N ILE A 525 -9.39 -56.36 -24.16
CA ILE A 525 -8.23 -55.68 -23.53
C ILE A 525 -7.01 -56.59 -23.79
N PRO A 526 -5.75 -56.11 -23.86
CA PRO A 526 -5.00 -55.84 -22.64
C PRO A 526 -3.92 -54.73 -22.69
N LYS A 527 -3.68 -54.22 -21.52
CA LYS A 527 -2.41 -53.86 -20.81
C LYS A 527 -1.12 -53.59 -21.62
N GLY A 528 -0.55 -52.46 -21.25
CA GLY A 528 0.82 -52.09 -21.43
C GLY A 528 1.03 -50.73 -20.73
#